data_a981db778307e90744bf7a3d5caf60fa
#
_entry.id   a981db778307e90744bf7a3d5caf60fa
#
_cell.length_a   1.000
_cell.length_b   1.000
_cell.length_c   1.000
_cell.angle_alpha   90.00
_cell.angle_beta   90.00
_cell.angle_gamma   90.00
#
_symmetry.space_group_name_H-M   'P 1'
#
loop_
_entity.id
_entity.type
_entity.pdbx_description
1 polymer ?
#
loop_
_entity_poly.entity_id
_entity_poly.type
_entity_poly.pdbx_seq_one_letter_code
_entity_poly.pdbx_strand_id
1 'polypeptide(L)'
;MPQISKKGLELPQSAIRKLVPFADAAKERGIHVYHLNIGQPDIETPKGALKELSEKALTLPETHGVLEYSHSAGIMSYRRALCNYYHKHGIDVTPNQIIVTTGGSEALQMAFTVCLNPGDEIIIPEPYYTNYNTFAKLCDAKIVTIPSDIKTGFALPPIEDFEKAITPRTKAIMICNPNTPTGDLYTHEELLKVAGLVKKYDLYLFADEVYREFCYDGHEHFSVMQLEGLERNVILFDSVSKRYSACGARVGCMVTRNSEVYAIAMRLAQARLSPPSFGQIFGEAAVNTPQEYFDAVQKEYIARRNVIVEGVNKIPGCFCPMPKGAFYTVIDLPIDDSDKFCQWLLTDFNYNGATVMLAPATGFYEDPERGRHQARITYCICIDDLKAAIKCLEEALKVYPGRTR
;
A
#
# COMPACT_ATOMS: atom_id res chain seq x y z
N MET A 1 13.10 -15.56 33.86
CA MET A 1 13.41 -14.71 32.67
C MET A 1 12.22 -13.81 32.42
N PRO A 2 12.42 -12.55 32.00
CA PRO A 2 11.31 -11.67 31.62
C PRO A 2 10.47 -12.33 30.52
N GLN A 3 9.14 -12.15 30.58
CA GLN A 3 8.24 -12.70 29.56
C GLN A 3 7.89 -11.60 28.55
N ILE A 4 7.73 -11.99 27.27
CA ILE A 4 7.21 -11.12 26.21
C ILE A 4 5.76 -10.82 26.54
N SER A 5 5.30 -9.58 26.26
CA SER A 5 3.90 -9.21 26.46
C SER A 5 2.96 -10.07 25.60
N LYS A 6 1.75 -10.33 26.09
CA LYS A 6 0.72 -11.05 25.33
C LYS A 6 0.49 -10.40 23.95
N LYS A 7 0.35 -9.07 23.91
CA LYS A 7 0.20 -8.31 22.66
C LYS A 7 1.37 -8.54 21.69
N GLY A 8 2.61 -8.57 22.21
CA GLY A 8 3.80 -8.84 21.38
C GLY A 8 3.80 -10.23 20.76
N LEU A 9 3.34 -11.25 21.49
CA LEU A 9 3.21 -12.62 20.99
C LEU A 9 2.11 -12.76 19.93
N GLU A 10 1.09 -11.91 19.98
CA GLU A 10 -0.06 -11.94 19.09
C GLU A 10 0.10 -11.05 17.83
N LEU A 11 1.24 -10.33 17.68
CA LEU A 11 1.50 -9.57 16.46
C LEU A 11 1.63 -10.50 15.25
N PRO A 12 0.91 -10.20 14.15
CA PRO A 12 0.93 -11.03 12.95
C PRO A 12 2.31 -11.00 12.27
N GLN A 13 2.74 -12.15 11.76
CA GLN A 13 3.90 -12.19 10.87
C GLN A 13 3.57 -11.56 9.52
N SER A 14 4.56 -10.91 8.91
CA SER A 14 4.39 -10.32 7.58
C SER A 14 4.17 -11.41 6.51
N ALA A 15 2.98 -11.50 5.94
CA ALA A 15 2.68 -12.41 4.83
C ALA A 15 3.60 -12.19 3.61
N ILE A 16 4.09 -10.96 3.43
CA ILE A 16 4.95 -10.56 2.30
C ILE A 16 6.41 -10.96 2.51
N ARG A 17 6.88 -10.96 3.78
CA ARG A 17 8.31 -11.13 4.12
C ARG A 17 8.66 -12.44 4.79
N LYS A 18 7.68 -13.23 5.21
CA LYS A 18 7.94 -14.52 5.89
C LYS A 18 8.77 -15.51 5.06
N LEU A 19 8.76 -15.37 3.74
CA LEU A 19 9.51 -16.23 2.81
C LEU A 19 10.93 -15.72 2.49
N VAL A 20 11.34 -14.55 2.99
CA VAL A 20 12.68 -13.97 2.72
C VAL A 20 13.81 -14.94 3.08
N PRO A 21 13.81 -15.63 4.23
CA PRO A 21 14.89 -16.57 4.56
C PRO A 21 15.04 -17.70 3.54
N PHE A 22 13.95 -18.18 2.95
CA PHE A 22 14.00 -19.22 1.90
C PHE A 22 14.55 -18.67 0.58
N ALA A 23 14.21 -17.41 0.23
CA ALA A 23 14.76 -16.75 -0.94
C ALA A 23 16.28 -16.53 -0.80
N ASP A 24 16.74 -16.12 0.38
CA ASP A 24 18.16 -15.94 0.64
C ASP A 24 18.91 -17.27 0.58
N ALA A 25 18.37 -18.34 1.15
CA ALA A 25 18.93 -19.69 1.02
C ALA A 25 18.93 -20.19 -0.44
N ALA A 26 17.95 -19.82 -1.27
CA ALA A 26 17.95 -20.14 -2.70
C ALA A 26 19.11 -19.43 -3.42
N LYS A 27 19.34 -18.15 -3.14
CA LYS A 27 20.45 -17.37 -3.69
C LYS A 27 21.82 -17.93 -3.28
N GLU A 28 21.96 -18.37 -2.00
CA GLU A 28 23.19 -19.04 -1.52
C GLU A 28 23.47 -20.34 -2.30
N ARG A 29 22.45 -21.03 -2.78
CA ARG A 29 22.59 -22.18 -3.70
C ARG A 29 22.87 -21.79 -5.16
N GLY A 30 23.04 -20.50 -5.46
CA GLY A 30 23.29 -20.00 -6.83
C GLY A 30 22.03 -19.89 -7.68
N ILE A 31 20.83 -19.97 -7.10
CA ILE A 31 19.57 -19.85 -7.81
C ILE A 31 19.18 -18.38 -7.90
N HIS A 32 18.92 -17.89 -9.12
CA HIS A 32 18.38 -16.55 -9.32
C HIS A 32 16.92 -16.48 -8.89
N VAL A 33 16.54 -15.49 -8.07
CA VAL A 33 15.16 -15.33 -7.57
C VAL A 33 14.53 -14.09 -8.18
N TYR A 34 13.50 -14.26 -9.01
CA TYR A 34 12.68 -13.16 -9.49
C TYR A 34 11.71 -12.72 -8.38
N HIS A 35 11.89 -11.51 -7.86
CA HIS A 35 11.10 -10.99 -6.73
C HIS A 35 9.80 -10.33 -7.21
N LEU A 36 8.71 -11.11 -7.24
CA LEU A 36 7.35 -10.60 -7.51
C LEU A 36 6.51 -10.42 -6.23
N ASN A 37 7.13 -10.53 -5.07
CA ASN A 37 6.45 -10.46 -3.77
C ASN A 37 6.42 -9.07 -3.16
N ILE A 38 7.33 -8.17 -3.53
CA ILE A 38 7.51 -6.87 -2.87
C ILE A 38 7.21 -5.70 -3.82
N GLY A 39 6.32 -4.81 -3.39
CA GLY A 39 5.94 -3.60 -4.13
C GLY A 39 6.91 -2.45 -3.88
N GLN A 40 8.13 -2.62 -4.30
CA GLN A 40 9.14 -1.57 -4.31
C GLN A 40 9.38 -1.16 -5.76
N PRO A 41 8.94 0.06 -6.18
CA PRO A 41 9.22 0.54 -7.52
C PRO A 41 10.72 0.52 -7.84
N ASP A 42 11.07 0.09 -9.06
CA ASP A 42 12.45 0.02 -9.58
C ASP A 42 12.74 1.07 -10.67
N ILE A 43 11.73 1.84 -11.08
CA ILE A 43 11.92 2.97 -11.99
C ILE A 43 12.73 4.04 -11.27
N GLU A 44 13.64 4.69 -11.98
CA GLU A 44 14.55 5.68 -11.39
C GLU A 44 13.81 6.75 -10.58
N THR A 45 14.29 7.04 -9.37
CA THR A 45 13.86 8.17 -8.56
C THR A 45 14.14 9.48 -9.32
N PRO A 46 13.25 10.50 -9.27
CA PRO A 46 13.45 11.75 -9.99
C PRO A 46 14.81 12.38 -9.70
N LYS A 47 15.65 12.50 -10.72
CA LYS A 47 17.05 13.01 -10.60
C LYS A 47 17.12 14.44 -10.05
N GLY A 48 16.13 15.29 -10.40
CA GLY A 48 16.03 16.65 -9.87
C GLY A 48 15.85 16.68 -8.36
N ALA A 49 14.99 15.80 -7.82
CA ALA A 49 14.78 15.70 -6.38
C ALA A 49 16.02 15.18 -5.64
N LEU A 50 16.74 14.21 -6.21
CA LEU A 50 17.99 13.71 -5.62
C LEU A 50 19.09 14.78 -5.65
N LYS A 51 19.20 15.56 -6.74
CA LYS A 51 20.15 16.66 -6.84
C LYS A 51 19.88 17.72 -5.77
N GLU A 52 18.64 18.19 -5.66
CA GLU A 52 18.25 19.19 -4.67
C GLU A 52 18.46 18.70 -3.23
N LEU A 53 18.14 17.41 -2.95
CA LEU A 53 18.47 16.81 -1.67
C LEU A 53 19.96 16.88 -1.37
N SER A 54 20.82 16.54 -2.34
CA SER A 54 22.28 16.57 -2.16
C SER A 54 22.79 17.98 -1.87
N GLU A 55 22.33 18.97 -2.62
CA GLU A 55 22.72 20.38 -2.45
C GLU A 55 22.28 20.94 -1.10
N LYS A 56 21.03 20.74 -0.72
CA LYS A 56 20.48 21.21 0.58
C LYS A 56 21.06 20.45 1.78
N ALA A 57 21.34 19.15 1.65
CA ALA A 57 21.94 18.36 2.71
C ALA A 57 23.37 18.83 3.04
N LEU A 58 24.13 19.31 2.08
CA LEU A 58 25.48 19.83 2.28
C LEU A 58 25.51 21.21 2.94
N THR A 59 24.52 22.04 2.70
CA THR A 59 24.51 23.44 3.13
C THR A 59 23.68 23.68 4.39
N LEU A 60 22.63 22.87 4.63
CA LEU A 60 21.65 23.04 5.71
C LEU A 60 21.30 24.54 5.94
N PRO A 61 20.84 25.25 4.91
CA PRO A 61 20.83 26.72 4.90
C PRO A 61 19.91 27.34 5.95
N GLU A 62 18.86 26.62 6.37
CA GLU A 62 17.88 27.11 7.34
C GLU A 62 18.31 26.88 8.81
N THR A 63 19.38 26.13 9.05
CA THR A 63 19.79 25.65 10.38
C THR A 63 21.22 26.02 10.74
N HIS A 64 21.82 27.00 10.04
CA HIS A 64 23.23 27.41 10.27
C HIS A 64 24.22 26.24 10.26
N GLY A 65 23.96 25.20 9.45
CA GLY A 65 24.80 23.99 9.35
C GLY A 65 24.55 22.95 10.43
N VAL A 66 23.54 23.10 11.27
CA VAL A 66 23.16 22.10 12.30
C VAL A 66 21.98 21.28 11.77
N LEU A 67 22.07 19.94 11.88
CA LEU A 67 20.94 19.04 11.61
C LEU A 67 20.05 18.95 12.85
N GLU A 68 19.18 19.92 13.02
CA GLU A 68 18.30 20.03 14.17
C GLU A 68 16.91 19.40 13.95
N TYR A 69 16.13 19.29 15.01
CA TYR A 69 14.73 18.88 14.91
C TYR A 69 13.92 19.91 14.14
N SER A 70 13.21 19.46 13.11
CA SER A 70 12.19 20.29 12.47
C SER A 70 10.93 20.36 13.33
N HIS A 71 9.98 21.23 12.96
CA HIS A 71 8.65 21.25 13.59
C HIS A 71 7.99 19.87 13.59
N SER A 72 7.31 19.49 14.66
CA SER A 72 6.74 18.15 14.82
C SER A 72 5.72 17.74 13.73
N ALA A 73 4.98 18.71 13.17
CA ALA A 73 4.13 18.45 11.99
C ALA A 73 4.91 18.37 10.68
N GLY A 74 6.22 18.61 10.68
CA GLY A 74 7.07 18.69 9.50
C GLY A 74 7.42 20.15 9.10
N ILE A 75 8.41 20.26 8.24
CA ILE A 75 8.93 21.54 7.71
C ILE A 75 7.80 22.31 7.00
N MET A 76 7.69 23.61 7.28
CA MET A 76 6.58 24.43 6.76
C MET A 76 6.63 24.55 5.24
N SER A 77 7.81 24.71 4.64
CA SER A 77 7.98 24.77 3.18
C SER A 77 7.49 23.48 2.51
N TYR A 78 7.84 22.31 3.07
CA TYR A 78 7.37 21.03 2.55
C TYR A 78 5.84 20.87 2.70
N ARG A 79 5.24 21.26 3.84
CA ARG A 79 3.78 21.21 3.99
C ARG A 79 3.06 22.14 3.01
N ARG A 80 3.63 23.32 2.69
CA ARG A 80 3.12 24.21 1.63
C ARG A 80 3.26 23.56 0.25
N ALA A 81 4.39 22.92 -0.04
CA ALA A 81 4.58 22.19 -1.29
C ALA A 81 3.55 21.07 -1.46
N LEU A 82 3.25 20.31 -0.39
CA LEU A 82 2.17 19.32 -0.37
C LEU A 82 0.80 19.95 -0.64
N CYS A 83 0.49 21.13 -0.07
CA CYS A 83 -0.76 21.82 -0.39
C CYS A 83 -0.85 22.16 -1.88
N ASN A 84 0.21 22.65 -2.49
CA ASN A 84 0.25 22.95 -3.93
C ASN A 84 0.08 21.67 -4.77
N TYR A 85 0.69 20.56 -4.35
CA TYR A 85 0.50 19.25 -4.97
C TYR A 85 -0.97 18.81 -4.90
N TYR A 86 -1.57 18.84 -3.71
CA TYR A 86 -2.96 18.43 -3.51
C TYR A 86 -3.94 19.32 -4.28
N HIS A 87 -3.68 20.63 -4.33
CA HIS A 87 -4.53 21.57 -5.12
C HIS A 87 -4.59 21.20 -6.60
N LYS A 88 -3.46 20.76 -7.21
CA LYS A 88 -3.45 20.25 -8.59
C LYS A 88 -4.35 19.03 -8.81
N HIS A 89 -4.66 18.29 -7.74
CA HIS A 89 -5.56 17.14 -7.73
C HIS A 89 -6.96 17.47 -7.20
N GLY A 90 -7.34 18.76 -7.15
CA GLY A 90 -8.66 19.20 -6.68
C GLY A 90 -8.87 19.02 -5.17
N ILE A 91 -7.80 18.91 -4.39
CA ILE A 91 -7.86 18.76 -2.93
C ILE A 91 -7.36 20.04 -2.27
N ASP A 92 -8.30 20.82 -1.71
CA ASP A 92 -7.97 22.05 -0.99
C ASP A 92 -7.70 21.75 0.47
N VAL A 93 -6.43 21.93 0.86
CA VAL A 93 -5.96 21.76 2.24
C VAL A 93 -4.94 22.83 2.60
N THR A 94 -4.84 23.12 3.89
CA THR A 94 -3.87 24.05 4.45
C THR A 94 -2.71 23.32 5.13
N PRO A 95 -1.55 23.94 5.33
CA PRO A 95 -0.44 23.32 6.05
C PRO A 95 -0.79 22.81 7.46
N ASN A 96 -1.80 23.42 8.10
CA ASN A 96 -2.27 23.02 9.45
C ASN A 96 -3.26 21.85 9.42
N GLN A 97 -3.45 21.23 8.28
CA GLN A 97 -4.24 20.01 8.07
C GLN A 97 -3.35 18.82 7.68
N ILE A 98 -2.03 19.03 7.61
CA ILE A 98 -1.04 18.04 7.21
C ILE A 98 -0.05 17.79 8.34
N ILE A 99 0.10 16.53 8.72
CA ILE A 99 1.18 16.06 9.60
C ILE A 99 2.08 15.16 8.77
N VAL A 100 3.32 15.59 8.54
CA VAL A 100 4.35 14.78 7.89
C VAL A 100 4.78 13.66 8.82
N THR A 101 4.99 12.47 8.27
CA THR A 101 5.25 11.23 9.02
C THR A 101 6.43 10.45 8.43
N THR A 102 6.91 9.45 9.18
CA THR A 102 7.94 8.50 8.73
C THR A 102 7.31 7.46 7.79
N GLY A 103 6.91 7.93 6.59
CA GLY A 103 6.15 7.15 5.61
C GLY A 103 4.67 6.99 6.00
N GLY A 104 3.87 6.40 5.10
CA GLY A 104 2.44 6.15 5.32
C GLY A 104 2.16 5.26 6.54
N SER A 105 3.09 4.38 6.92
CA SER A 105 2.91 3.49 8.08
C SER A 105 2.74 4.24 9.40
N GLU A 106 3.49 5.30 9.64
CA GLU A 106 3.32 6.12 10.85
C GLU A 106 2.01 6.92 10.80
N ALA A 107 1.63 7.42 9.62
CA ALA A 107 0.35 8.10 9.42
C ALA A 107 -0.83 7.19 9.77
N LEU A 108 -0.82 5.95 9.30
CA LEU A 108 -1.80 4.91 9.63
C LEU A 108 -1.82 4.63 11.14
N GLN A 109 -0.66 4.39 11.75
CA GLN A 109 -0.56 4.12 13.18
C GLN A 109 -1.10 5.29 14.02
N MET A 110 -0.81 6.54 13.64
CA MET A 110 -1.34 7.72 14.32
C MET A 110 -2.87 7.76 14.24
N ALA A 111 -3.47 7.59 13.06
CA ALA A 111 -4.92 7.62 12.89
C ALA A 111 -5.62 6.49 13.66
N PHE A 112 -5.12 5.26 13.57
CA PHE A 112 -5.67 4.14 14.34
C PHE A 112 -5.63 4.42 15.84
N THR A 113 -4.50 4.92 16.34
CA THR A 113 -4.33 5.25 17.77
C THR A 113 -5.24 6.38 18.23
N VAL A 114 -5.47 7.40 17.38
CA VAL A 114 -6.25 8.59 17.74
C VAL A 114 -7.75 8.35 17.65
N CYS A 115 -8.19 7.52 16.69
CA CYS A 115 -9.60 7.40 16.35
C CYS A 115 -10.27 6.11 16.86
N LEU A 116 -9.50 5.12 17.31
CA LEU A 116 -10.04 3.82 17.72
C LEU A 116 -9.69 3.50 19.17
N ASN A 117 -10.68 3.05 19.93
CA ASN A 117 -10.51 2.51 21.28
C ASN A 117 -10.35 0.98 21.23
N PRO A 118 -9.86 0.35 22.30
CA PRO A 118 -9.91 -1.09 22.45
C PRO A 118 -11.33 -1.65 22.25
N GLY A 119 -11.49 -2.61 21.35
CA GLY A 119 -12.76 -3.24 21.00
C GLY A 119 -13.59 -2.51 19.95
N ASP A 120 -13.18 -1.33 19.48
CA ASP A 120 -13.78 -0.68 18.33
C ASP A 120 -13.55 -1.50 17.05
N GLU A 121 -14.45 -1.35 16.09
CA GLU A 121 -14.43 -2.07 14.82
C GLU A 121 -14.13 -1.12 13.65
N ILE A 122 -13.28 -1.59 12.72
CA ILE A 122 -13.00 -0.94 11.44
C ILE A 122 -13.37 -1.88 10.30
N ILE A 123 -14.22 -1.41 9.38
CA ILE A 123 -14.65 -2.18 8.21
C ILE A 123 -13.66 -1.98 7.07
N ILE A 124 -13.18 -3.08 6.46
CA ILE A 124 -12.21 -3.05 5.36
C ILE A 124 -12.65 -4.04 4.27
N PRO A 125 -12.75 -3.63 2.99
CA PRO A 125 -12.91 -4.57 1.88
C PRO A 125 -11.68 -5.49 1.78
N GLU A 126 -11.89 -6.80 1.64
CA GLU A 126 -10.79 -7.75 1.45
C GLU A 126 -10.73 -8.31 0.01
N PRO A 127 -9.53 -8.64 -0.49
CA PRO A 127 -8.25 -8.65 0.22
C PRO A 127 -7.68 -7.24 0.44
N TYR A 128 -6.96 -7.06 1.54
CA TYR A 128 -6.44 -5.77 2.00
C TYR A 128 -4.95 -5.81 2.36
N TYR A 129 -4.34 -4.65 2.55
CA TYR A 129 -2.93 -4.54 2.93
C TYR A 129 -2.66 -5.12 4.33
N THR A 130 -1.84 -6.14 4.40
CA THR A 130 -1.62 -6.98 5.59
C THR A 130 -1.18 -6.20 6.84
N ASN A 131 -0.51 -5.05 6.68
CA ASN A 131 -0.04 -4.28 7.84
C ASN A 131 -1.18 -3.58 8.59
N TYR A 132 -2.39 -3.46 8.01
CA TYR A 132 -3.54 -2.93 8.75
C TYR A 132 -3.86 -3.80 9.97
N ASN A 133 -3.65 -5.12 9.88
CA ASN A 133 -3.75 -6.05 11.02
C ASN A 133 -2.85 -5.64 12.18
N THR A 134 -1.60 -5.25 11.87
CA THR A 134 -0.65 -4.81 12.90
C THR A 134 -1.13 -3.52 13.57
N PHE A 135 -1.59 -2.54 12.79
CA PHE A 135 -2.05 -1.25 13.36
C PHE A 135 -3.33 -1.41 14.19
N ALA A 136 -4.28 -2.24 13.72
CA ALA A 136 -5.48 -2.57 14.49
C ALA A 136 -5.12 -3.29 15.81
N LYS A 137 -4.19 -4.27 15.75
CA LYS A 137 -3.74 -4.98 16.95
C LYS A 137 -3.04 -4.06 17.96
N LEU A 138 -2.28 -3.07 17.52
CA LEU A 138 -1.59 -2.12 18.40
C LEU A 138 -2.57 -1.28 19.24
N CYS A 139 -3.75 -0.94 18.72
CA CYS A 139 -4.80 -0.23 19.44
C CYS A 139 -5.93 -1.14 19.97
N ASP A 140 -5.79 -2.47 19.88
CA ASP A 140 -6.78 -3.48 20.26
C ASP A 140 -8.14 -3.30 19.54
N ALA A 141 -8.15 -2.72 18.35
CA ALA A 141 -9.30 -2.63 17.48
C ALA A 141 -9.47 -3.93 16.68
N LYS A 142 -10.69 -4.19 16.22
CA LYS A 142 -11.05 -5.36 15.42
C LYS A 142 -11.27 -4.96 13.96
N ILE A 143 -10.66 -5.66 13.03
CA ILE A 143 -11.00 -5.58 11.61
C ILE A 143 -12.24 -6.43 11.35
N VAL A 144 -13.20 -5.86 10.62
CA VAL A 144 -14.39 -6.52 10.09
C VAL A 144 -14.31 -6.44 8.58
N THR A 145 -14.27 -7.58 7.91
CA THR A 145 -14.02 -7.63 6.47
C THR A 145 -15.29 -7.74 5.64
N ILE A 146 -15.28 -7.13 4.46
CA ILE A 146 -16.28 -7.31 3.42
C ILE A 146 -15.60 -7.96 2.21
N PRO A 147 -16.00 -9.19 1.86
CA PRO A 147 -15.34 -9.94 0.80
C PRO A 147 -15.60 -9.35 -0.59
N SER A 148 -14.54 -9.17 -1.39
CA SER A 148 -14.64 -8.98 -2.83
C SER A 148 -14.25 -10.25 -3.60
N ASP A 149 -14.53 -10.29 -4.91
CA ASP A 149 -14.34 -11.47 -5.74
C ASP A 149 -13.30 -11.19 -6.85
N ILE A 150 -12.36 -12.12 -7.03
CA ILE A 150 -11.37 -12.05 -8.10
C ILE A 150 -12.02 -12.03 -9.50
N LYS A 151 -13.17 -12.68 -9.68
CA LYS A 151 -13.89 -12.72 -10.97
C LYS A 151 -14.45 -11.37 -11.39
N THR A 152 -14.72 -10.49 -10.42
CA THR A 152 -15.13 -9.09 -10.68
C THR A 152 -13.94 -8.13 -10.74
N GLY A 153 -12.70 -8.65 -10.68
CA GLY A 153 -11.49 -7.84 -10.56
C GLY A 153 -11.34 -7.18 -9.19
N PHE A 154 -12.00 -7.71 -8.17
CA PHE A 154 -12.07 -7.17 -6.81
C PHE A 154 -12.76 -5.81 -6.71
N ALA A 155 -13.75 -5.54 -7.58
CA ALA A 155 -14.59 -4.36 -7.48
C ALA A 155 -15.17 -4.18 -6.07
N LEU A 156 -15.47 -2.95 -5.69
CA LEU A 156 -16.05 -2.65 -4.37
C LEU A 156 -17.28 -3.54 -4.12
N PRO A 157 -17.32 -4.27 -2.99
CA PRO A 157 -18.49 -5.07 -2.64
C PRO A 157 -19.78 -4.23 -2.56
N PRO A 158 -20.96 -4.87 -2.69
CA PRO A 158 -22.23 -4.18 -2.54
C PRO A 158 -22.30 -3.36 -1.26
N ILE A 159 -22.76 -2.12 -1.34
CA ILE A 159 -22.79 -1.19 -0.19
C ILE A 159 -23.67 -1.70 0.95
N GLU A 160 -24.69 -2.51 0.62
CA GLU A 160 -25.58 -3.17 1.57
C GLU A 160 -24.82 -4.16 2.49
N ASP A 161 -23.72 -4.74 2.00
CA ASP A 161 -22.92 -5.65 2.81
C ASP A 161 -22.06 -4.88 3.83
N PHE A 162 -21.57 -3.68 3.46
CA PHE A 162 -20.98 -2.75 4.42
C PHE A 162 -21.98 -2.36 5.50
N GLU A 163 -23.21 -2.00 5.11
CA GLU A 163 -24.25 -1.57 6.03
C GLU A 163 -24.63 -2.67 7.03
N LYS A 164 -24.77 -3.93 6.56
CA LYS A 164 -25.01 -5.09 7.43
C LYS A 164 -23.89 -5.35 8.43
N ALA A 165 -22.65 -5.01 8.09
CA ALA A 165 -21.48 -5.19 8.95
C ALA A 165 -21.34 -4.10 10.01
N ILE A 166 -22.07 -2.97 9.90
CA ILE A 166 -22.00 -1.88 10.86
C ILE A 166 -22.67 -2.29 12.17
N THR A 167 -21.94 -2.13 13.27
CA THR A 167 -22.40 -2.36 14.64
C THR A 167 -22.22 -1.08 15.48
N PRO A 168 -22.74 -0.99 16.71
CA PRO A 168 -22.47 0.14 17.60
C PRO A 168 -20.96 0.35 17.93
N ARG A 169 -20.13 -0.67 17.68
CA ARG A 169 -18.67 -0.58 17.85
C ARG A 169 -17.94 -0.12 16.60
N THR A 170 -18.60 -0.10 15.46
CA THR A 170 -17.97 0.37 14.21
C THR A 170 -17.64 1.85 14.32
N LYS A 171 -16.38 2.21 14.08
CA LYS A 171 -15.88 3.60 14.15
C LYS A 171 -15.33 4.10 12.82
N ALA A 172 -14.88 3.20 11.95
CA ALA A 172 -14.28 3.59 10.69
C ALA A 172 -14.59 2.61 9.57
N ILE A 173 -14.62 3.12 8.34
CA ILE A 173 -14.44 2.36 7.11
C ILE A 173 -13.07 2.73 6.57
N MET A 174 -12.28 1.74 6.16
CA MET A 174 -10.98 1.95 5.53
C MET A 174 -10.96 1.43 4.12
N ILE A 175 -10.44 2.23 3.21
CA ILE A 175 -10.21 1.88 1.82
C ILE A 175 -8.76 2.17 1.43
N CYS A 176 -8.24 1.41 0.45
CA CYS A 176 -7.00 1.70 -0.25
C CYS A 176 -7.34 1.91 -1.72
N ASN A 177 -7.07 3.10 -2.26
CA ASN A 177 -7.51 3.47 -3.61
C ASN A 177 -6.44 4.28 -4.36
N PRO A 178 -5.86 3.76 -5.46
CA PRO A 178 -5.92 2.39 -5.97
C PRO A 178 -5.48 1.33 -4.96
N ASN A 179 -6.03 0.11 -5.08
CA ASN A 179 -5.93 -0.92 -4.04
C ASN A 179 -4.60 -1.70 -4.09
N THR A 180 -4.09 -2.03 -2.92
CA THR A 180 -3.14 -3.12 -2.70
C THR A 180 -3.79 -4.16 -1.79
N PRO A 181 -3.90 -5.43 -2.19
CA PRO A 181 -3.08 -6.13 -3.17
C PRO A 181 -3.65 -6.25 -4.59
N THR A 182 -4.86 -5.75 -4.89
CA THR A 182 -5.63 -6.15 -6.07
C THR A 182 -5.35 -5.34 -7.33
N GLY A 183 -4.93 -4.08 -7.17
CA GLY A 183 -4.82 -3.13 -8.28
C GLY A 183 -6.16 -2.58 -8.77
N ASP A 184 -7.27 -2.83 -8.06
CA ASP A 184 -8.55 -2.21 -8.39
C ASP A 184 -8.56 -0.72 -8.05
N LEU A 185 -9.42 0.01 -8.74
CA LEU A 185 -9.63 1.45 -8.56
C LEU A 185 -11.13 1.71 -8.42
N TYR A 186 -11.52 2.20 -7.25
CA TYR A 186 -12.91 2.55 -6.99
C TYR A 186 -13.31 3.80 -7.73
N THR A 187 -14.48 3.76 -8.33
CA THR A 187 -15.07 4.87 -9.05
C THR A 187 -15.62 5.95 -8.12
N HIS A 188 -15.80 7.16 -8.64
CA HIS A 188 -16.45 8.24 -7.89
C HIS A 188 -17.84 7.83 -7.36
N GLU A 189 -18.64 7.11 -8.17
CA GLU A 189 -19.96 6.63 -7.75
C GLU A 189 -19.89 5.64 -6.58
N GLU A 190 -18.91 4.72 -6.59
CA GLU A 190 -18.68 3.78 -5.49
C GLU A 190 -18.26 4.52 -4.22
N LEU A 191 -17.38 5.52 -4.33
CA LEU A 191 -16.97 6.35 -3.20
C LEU A 191 -18.12 7.19 -2.63
N LEU A 192 -19.06 7.69 -3.47
CA LEU A 192 -20.27 8.36 -3.00
C LEU A 192 -21.18 7.44 -2.19
N LYS A 193 -21.28 6.15 -2.54
CA LYS A 193 -22.03 5.16 -1.75
C LYS A 193 -21.40 4.96 -0.37
N VAL A 194 -20.07 4.81 -0.31
CA VAL A 194 -19.32 4.74 0.96
C VAL A 194 -19.53 6.01 1.79
N ALA A 195 -19.44 7.20 1.16
CA ALA A 195 -19.69 8.49 1.78
C ALA A 195 -21.08 8.57 2.43
N GLY A 196 -22.10 7.99 1.77
CA GLY A 196 -23.47 7.91 2.29
C GLY A 196 -23.54 7.15 3.62
N LEU A 197 -22.83 6.01 3.74
CA LEU A 197 -22.76 5.26 5.00
C LEU A 197 -21.96 6.02 6.08
N VAL A 198 -20.83 6.61 5.70
CA VAL A 198 -20.00 7.42 6.61
C VAL A 198 -20.83 8.54 7.23
N LYS A 199 -21.62 9.27 6.43
CA LYS A 199 -22.55 10.32 6.92
C LYS A 199 -23.67 9.74 7.79
N LYS A 200 -24.30 8.66 7.36
CA LYS A 200 -25.46 8.06 8.03
C LYS A 200 -25.13 7.56 9.43
N TYR A 201 -23.93 7.00 9.60
CA TYR A 201 -23.50 6.36 10.86
C TYR A 201 -22.43 7.14 11.62
N ASP A 202 -22.07 8.35 11.17
CA ASP A 202 -21.04 9.22 11.73
C ASP A 202 -19.70 8.49 11.97
N LEU A 203 -19.21 7.82 10.92
CA LEU A 203 -17.98 7.03 10.93
C LEU A 203 -16.79 7.87 10.44
N TYR A 204 -15.58 7.45 10.77
CA TYR A 204 -14.39 7.90 10.06
C TYR A 204 -14.28 7.18 8.70
N LEU A 205 -13.76 7.89 7.70
CA LEU A 205 -13.32 7.32 6.43
C LEU A 205 -11.80 7.42 6.33
N PHE A 206 -11.12 6.31 6.50
CA PHE A 206 -9.67 6.19 6.34
C PHE A 206 -9.36 5.83 4.90
N ALA A 207 -8.54 6.62 4.22
CA ALA A 207 -8.18 6.39 2.84
C ALA A 207 -6.67 6.37 2.63
N ASP A 208 -6.16 5.20 2.24
CA ASP A 208 -4.78 5.02 1.81
C ASP A 208 -4.71 5.29 0.30
N GLU A 209 -4.18 6.46 -0.08
CA GLU A 209 -4.11 6.92 -1.46
C GLU A 209 -2.66 6.98 -2.00
N VAL A 210 -1.76 6.17 -1.46
CA VAL A 210 -0.33 6.18 -1.84
C VAL A 210 -0.08 5.79 -3.30
N TYR A 211 -1.07 5.18 -3.98
CA TYR A 211 -0.99 4.76 -5.39
C TYR A 211 -1.73 5.70 -6.35
N ARG A 212 -2.14 6.89 -5.92
CA ARG A 212 -2.94 7.87 -6.67
C ARG A 212 -2.46 8.12 -8.10
N GLU A 213 -1.15 8.16 -8.33
CA GLU A 213 -0.55 8.42 -9.65
C GLU A 213 -0.59 7.20 -10.60
N PHE A 214 -0.96 6.04 -10.10
CA PHE A 214 -0.96 4.79 -10.85
C PHE A 214 -2.39 4.39 -11.21
N CYS A 215 -2.98 5.11 -12.16
CA CYS A 215 -4.27 4.80 -12.77
C CYS A 215 -4.08 4.56 -14.26
N TYR A 216 -4.72 3.56 -14.85
CA TYR A 216 -4.44 3.05 -16.18
C TYR A 216 -5.65 3.14 -17.10
N ASP A 217 -5.41 3.07 -18.43
CA ASP A 217 -6.45 2.96 -19.46
C ASP A 217 -7.50 4.09 -19.44
N GLY A 218 -7.06 5.30 -19.10
CA GLY A 218 -7.94 6.47 -19.02
C GLY A 218 -8.78 6.57 -17.74
N HIS A 219 -8.57 5.66 -16.79
CA HIS A 219 -9.14 5.81 -15.45
C HIS A 219 -8.42 6.90 -14.68
N GLU A 220 -9.17 7.66 -13.88
CA GLU A 220 -8.66 8.73 -13.04
C GLU A 220 -8.94 8.44 -11.55
N HIS A 221 -8.01 8.82 -10.70
CA HIS A 221 -8.20 8.75 -9.26
C HIS A 221 -9.10 9.89 -8.79
N PHE A 222 -10.09 9.55 -7.96
CA PHE A 222 -10.89 10.50 -7.21
C PHE A 222 -10.55 10.37 -5.72
N SER A 223 -10.10 11.47 -5.09
CA SER A 223 -9.74 11.45 -3.68
C SER A 223 -10.97 11.57 -2.77
N VAL A 224 -10.95 10.82 -1.66
CA VAL A 224 -11.99 10.99 -0.63
C VAL A 224 -12.02 12.39 -0.02
N MET A 225 -10.93 13.14 -0.12
CA MET A 225 -10.86 14.54 0.32
C MET A 225 -11.72 15.49 -0.54
N GLN A 226 -12.20 15.04 -1.72
CA GLN A 226 -13.10 15.80 -2.60
C GLN A 226 -14.58 15.51 -2.29
N LEU A 227 -14.88 14.56 -1.39
CA LEU A 227 -16.24 14.25 -0.95
C LEU A 227 -16.78 15.37 -0.05
N GLU A 228 -17.88 15.97 -0.46
CA GLU A 228 -18.49 17.08 0.27
C GLU A 228 -19.21 16.65 1.55
N GLY A 229 -19.12 17.48 2.59
CA GLY A 229 -19.79 17.28 3.87
C GLY A 229 -19.21 16.11 4.70
N LEU A 230 -17.94 15.75 4.45
CA LEU A 230 -17.18 14.75 5.19
C LEU A 230 -15.89 15.34 5.80
N GLU A 231 -15.81 16.66 5.95
CA GLU A 231 -14.61 17.36 6.39
C GLU A 231 -14.13 16.88 7.76
N ARG A 232 -15.06 16.45 8.62
CA ARG A 232 -14.74 15.92 9.96
C ARG A 232 -14.49 14.41 9.99
N ASN A 233 -14.83 13.70 8.93
CA ASN A 233 -14.81 12.25 8.90
C ASN A 233 -13.57 11.69 8.18
N VAL A 234 -13.05 12.41 7.18
CA VAL A 234 -12.00 11.89 6.29
C VAL A 234 -10.62 12.07 6.90
N ILE A 235 -9.83 10.99 6.84
CA ILE A 235 -8.39 10.97 7.11
C ILE A 235 -7.70 10.28 5.94
N LEU A 236 -6.85 11.05 5.25
CA LEU A 236 -6.09 10.59 4.09
C LEU A 236 -4.66 10.22 4.53
N PHE A 237 -4.15 9.12 3.98
CA PHE A 237 -2.75 8.68 4.11
C PHE A 237 -2.06 8.75 2.76
N ASP A 238 -0.87 9.35 2.74
CA ASP A 238 -0.08 9.50 1.53
C ASP A 238 1.42 9.31 1.81
N SER A 239 2.21 9.06 0.75
CA SER A 239 3.65 8.85 0.87
C SER A 239 4.37 9.12 -0.45
N VAL A 240 5.60 9.61 -0.37
CA VAL A 240 6.53 9.73 -1.50
C VAL A 240 7.01 8.36 -2.01
N SER A 241 6.85 7.31 -1.20
CA SER A 241 7.46 5.98 -1.41
C SER A 241 7.13 5.38 -2.77
N LYS A 242 5.88 5.50 -3.23
CA LYS A 242 5.42 4.88 -4.47
C LYS A 242 5.50 5.85 -5.65
N ARG A 243 4.96 7.05 -5.46
CA ARG A 243 4.88 8.11 -6.47
C ARG A 243 6.23 8.46 -7.10
N TYR A 244 7.29 8.48 -6.31
CA TYR A 244 8.62 8.90 -6.76
C TYR A 244 9.67 7.78 -6.69
N SER A 245 9.26 6.52 -6.62
CA SER A 245 10.20 5.38 -6.42
C SER A 245 11.18 5.63 -5.27
N ALA A 246 10.70 6.18 -4.16
CA ALA A 246 11.51 6.68 -3.05
C ALA A 246 11.14 6.04 -1.71
N CYS A 247 11.00 4.71 -1.70
CA CYS A 247 10.64 3.96 -0.48
C CYS A 247 11.64 4.20 0.67
N GLY A 248 12.91 4.42 0.34
CA GLY A 248 14.00 4.67 1.30
C GLY A 248 13.99 6.08 1.91
N ALA A 249 13.28 7.05 1.33
CA ALA A 249 13.18 8.41 1.89
C ALA A 249 12.40 8.45 3.21
N ARG A 250 11.54 7.45 3.48
CA ARG A 250 10.75 7.33 4.70
C ARG A 250 9.94 8.57 5.05
N VAL A 251 9.22 9.11 4.07
CA VAL A 251 8.35 10.28 4.23
C VAL A 251 6.97 10.01 3.68
N GLY A 252 5.97 10.38 4.46
CA GLY A 252 4.55 10.36 4.13
C GLY A 252 3.84 11.43 4.91
N CYS A 253 2.53 11.42 4.90
CA CYS A 253 1.72 12.33 5.69
C CYS A 253 0.34 11.76 6.02
N MET A 254 -0.22 12.26 7.11
CA MET A 254 -1.63 12.19 7.45
C MET A 254 -2.26 13.55 7.13
N VAL A 255 -3.38 13.55 6.41
CA VAL A 255 -4.12 14.76 6.04
C VAL A 255 -5.55 14.65 6.53
N THR A 256 -6.03 15.65 7.27
CA THR A 256 -7.41 15.73 7.73
C THR A 256 -7.85 17.16 7.94
N ARG A 257 -9.11 17.46 7.62
CA ARG A 257 -9.75 18.75 7.95
C ARG A 257 -10.39 18.72 9.34
N ASN A 258 -10.40 17.59 10.02
CA ASN A 258 -10.87 17.47 11.41
C ASN A 258 -9.82 18.05 12.37
N SER A 259 -10.09 19.24 12.91
CA SER A 259 -9.17 19.95 13.80
C SER A 259 -8.94 19.23 15.15
N GLU A 260 -9.92 18.46 15.63
CA GLU A 260 -9.79 17.68 16.87
C GLU A 260 -8.84 16.49 16.65
N VAL A 261 -9.06 15.73 15.57
CA VAL A 261 -8.15 14.63 15.17
C VAL A 261 -6.73 15.16 14.96
N TYR A 262 -6.58 16.27 14.23
CA TYR A 262 -5.28 16.90 14.01
C TYR A 262 -4.60 17.27 15.35
N ALA A 263 -5.31 17.92 16.26
CA ALA A 263 -4.76 18.36 17.54
C ALA A 263 -4.29 17.18 18.41
N ILE A 264 -5.02 16.05 18.39
CA ILE A 264 -4.62 14.86 19.16
C ILE A 264 -3.46 14.14 18.46
N ALA A 265 -3.49 14.00 17.13
CA ALA A 265 -2.39 13.43 16.35
C ALA A 265 -1.09 14.23 16.52
N MET A 266 -1.17 15.55 16.70
CA MET A 266 -0.02 16.39 17.02
C MET A 266 0.67 16.01 18.33
N ARG A 267 -0.04 15.46 19.32
CA ARG A 267 0.59 14.95 20.56
C ARG A 267 1.50 13.76 20.27
N LEU A 268 1.10 12.86 19.37
CA LEU A 268 1.94 11.74 18.91
C LEU A 268 3.12 12.26 18.09
N ALA A 269 2.88 13.23 17.20
CA ALA A 269 3.93 13.87 16.42
C ALA A 269 4.98 14.56 17.31
N GLN A 270 4.57 15.21 18.40
CA GLN A 270 5.45 15.82 19.40
C GLN A 270 6.21 14.77 20.21
N ALA A 271 5.58 13.66 20.58
CA ALA A 271 6.23 12.56 21.29
C ALA A 271 7.34 11.89 20.42
N ARG A 272 7.13 11.81 19.10
CA ARG A 272 8.11 11.35 18.12
C ARG A 272 9.21 12.39 17.84
N LEU A 273 9.03 13.67 18.24
CA LEU A 273 9.86 14.85 18.01
C LEU A 273 9.66 15.46 16.61
N SER A 274 10.30 14.94 15.57
CA SER A 274 10.17 15.45 14.20
C SER A 274 10.25 14.34 13.14
N PRO A 275 9.70 14.53 11.93
CA PRO A 275 9.93 13.60 10.83
C PRO A 275 11.37 13.70 10.32
N PRO A 276 11.84 12.69 9.53
CA PRO A 276 13.20 12.68 8.99
C PRO A 276 13.50 13.91 8.12
N SER A 277 14.50 14.72 8.47
CA SER A 277 14.80 15.98 7.79
C SER A 277 15.19 15.79 6.33
N PHE A 278 16.09 14.86 6.01
CA PHE A 278 16.49 14.58 4.63
C PHE A 278 15.34 14.03 3.77
N GLY A 279 14.46 13.23 4.37
CA GLY A 279 13.26 12.76 3.69
C GLY A 279 12.32 13.91 3.34
N GLN A 280 12.16 14.90 4.22
CA GLN A 280 11.33 16.08 3.97
C GLN A 280 11.92 16.97 2.88
N ILE A 281 13.24 17.19 2.89
CA ILE A 281 13.95 17.95 1.83
C ILE A 281 13.75 17.26 0.47
N PHE A 282 13.91 15.93 0.44
CA PHE A 282 13.62 15.15 -0.77
C PHE A 282 12.15 15.29 -1.20
N GLY A 283 11.21 15.15 -0.25
CA GLY A 283 9.78 15.22 -0.54
C GLY A 283 9.35 16.58 -1.10
N GLU A 284 9.90 17.67 -0.56
CA GLU A 284 9.68 19.03 -1.05
C GLU A 284 10.18 19.22 -2.49
N ALA A 285 11.38 18.74 -2.77
CA ALA A 285 11.95 18.78 -4.13
C ALA A 285 11.14 17.91 -5.10
N ALA A 286 10.71 16.72 -4.66
CA ALA A 286 9.99 15.77 -5.49
C ALA A 286 8.61 16.25 -5.94
N VAL A 287 7.96 17.15 -5.19
CA VAL A 287 6.68 17.77 -5.61
C VAL A 287 6.81 18.52 -6.94
N ASN A 288 8.00 18.99 -7.27
CA ASN A 288 8.29 19.70 -8.52
C ASN A 288 8.67 18.76 -9.69
N THR A 289 8.52 17.45 -9.52
CA THR A 289 8.76 16.47 -10.59
C THR A 289 7.83 16.79 -11.77
N PRO A 290 8.37 16.90 -13.00
CA PRO A 290 7.59 17.26 -14.17
C PRO A 290 6.64 16.13 -14.58
N GLN A 291 5.54 16.47 -15.26
CA GLN A 291 4.49 15.52 -15.66
C GLN A 291 5.04 14.43 -16.59
N GLU A 292 6.01 14.75 -17.41
CA GLU A 292 6.64 13.80 -18.33
C GLU A 292 7.26 12.59 -17.62
N TYR A 293 7.71 12.76 -16.36
CA TYR A 293 8.17 11.64 -15.53
C TYR A 293 7.02 10.68 -15.23
N PHE A 294 5.88 11.20 -14.80
CA PHE A 294 4.71 10.38 -14.45
C PHE A 294 4.13 9.69 -15.69
N ASP A 295 4.09 10.38 -16.82
CA ASP A 295 3.62 9.82 -18.10
C ASP A 295 4.51 8.64 -18.55
N ALA A 296 5.84 8.78 -18.41
CA ALA A 296 6.78 7.71 -18.71
C ALA A 296 6.62 6.53 -17.74
N VAL A 297 6.49 6.79 -16.44
CA VAL A 297 6.27 5.77 -15.41
C VAL A 297 4.97 5.03 -15.65
N GLN A 298 3.89 5.73 -15.93
CA GLN A 298 2.58 5.14 -16.20
C GLN A 298 2.63 4.24 -17.44
N LYS A 299 3.25 4.70 -18.53
CA LYS A 299 3.42 3.92 -19.76
C LYS A 299 4.19 2.63 -19.51
N GLU A 300 5.26 2.69 -18.73
CA GLU A 300 6.06 1.51 -18.38
C GLU A 300 5.25 0.52 -17.54
N TYR A 301 4.52 0.97 -16.51
CA TYR A 301 3.71 0.10 -15.68
C TYR A 301 2.52 -0.51 -16.43
N ILE A 302 1.91 0.19 -17.37
CA ILE A 302 0.89 -0.38 -18.28
C ILE A 302 1.51 -1.55 -19.09
N ALA A 303 2.69 -1.36 -19.66
CA ALA A 303 3.37 -2.41 -20.43
C ALA A 303 3.70 -3.63 -19.55
N ARG A 304 4.24 -3.42 -18.35
CA ARG A 304 4.55 -4.47 -17.37
C ARG A 304 3.30 -5.23 -16.92
N ARG A 305 2.22 -4.49 -16.58
CA ARG A 305 0.92 -5.06 -16.23
C ARG A 305 0.41 -5.99 -17.33
N ASN A 306 0.43 -5.53 -18.57
CA ASN A 306 -0.05 -6.30 -19.71
C ASN A 306 0.74 -7.60 -19.87
N VAL A 307 2.07 -7.56 -19.73
CA VAL A 307 2.93 -8.77 -19.75
C VAL A 307 2.49 -9.78 -18.68
N ILE A 308 2.25 -9.31 -17.44
CA ILE A 308 1.81 -10.19 -16.35
C ILE A 308 0.42 -10.78 -16.65
N VAL A 309 -0.56 -9.93 -16.98
CA VAL A 309 -1.94 -10.38 -17.19
C VAL A 309 -2.04 -11.36 -18.36
N GLU A 310 -1.43 -11.02 -19.51
CA GLU A 310 -1.44 -11.89 -20.67
C GLU A 310 -0.66 -13.20 -20.43
N GLY A 311 0.49 -13.11 -19.77
CA GLY A 311 1.34 -14.26 -19.51
C GLY A 311 0.69 -15.25 -18.54
N VAL A 312 0.17 -14.77 -17.42
CA VAL A 312 -0.49 -15.62 -16.42
C VAL A 312 -1.76 -16.26 -16.98
N ASN A 313 -2.58 -15.52 -17.74
CA ASN A 313 -3.82 -16.05 -18.33
C ASN A 313 -3.57 -17.08 -19.47
N LYS A 314 -2.34 -17.19 -19.98
CA LYS A 314 -1.94 -18.28 -20.91
C LYS A 314 -1.59 -19.58 -20.19
N ILE A 315 -1.35 -19.54 -18.88
CA ILE A 315 -1.03 -20.75 -18.10
C ILE A 315 -2.33 -21.50 -17.78
N PRO A 316 -2.46 -22.79 -18.15
CA PRO A 316 -3.70 -23.54 -17.91
C PRO A 316 -4.09 -23.58 -16.43
N GLY A 317 -5.32 -23.22 -16.13
CA GLY A 317 -5.89 -23.20 -14.79
C GLY A 317 -5.59 -21.96 -13.97
N CYS A 318 -4.81 -21.00 -14.48
CA CYS A 318 -4.58 -19.70 -13.84
C CYS A 318 -5.57 -18.65 -14.31
N PHE A 319 -5.82 -17.65 -13.45
CA PHE A 319 -6.59 -16.47 -13.80
C PHE A 319 -5.97 -15.23 -13.16
N CYS A 320 -5.85 -14.18 -13.94
CA CYS A 320 -5.36 -12.86 -13.53
C CYS A 320 -6.35 -11.81 -14.02
N PRO A 321 -7.05 -11.08 -13.13
CA PRO A 321 -7.87 -9.95 -13.52
C PRO A 321 -6.99 -8.82 -14.08
N MET A 322 -7.59 -7.88 -14.83
CA MET A 322 -6.91 -6.69 -15.33
C MET A 322 -6.93 -5.58 -14.26
N PRO A 323 -5.79 -5.24 -13.64
CA PRO A 323 -5.73 -4.14 -12.68
C PRO A 323 -5.96 -2.79 -13.35
N LYS A 324 -6.73 -1.92 -12.70
CA LYS A 324 -7.00 -0.53 -13.15
C LYS A 324 -5.98 0.46 -12.59
N GLY A 325 -5.24 0.08 -11.55
CA GLY A 325 -4.26 0.95 -10.89
C GLY A 325 -3.22 0.20 -10.06
N ALA A 326 -2.42 0.94 -9.30
CA ALA A 326 -1.29 0.45 -8.52
C ALA A 326 -0.29 -0.37 -9.39
N PHE A 327 0.47 -1.26 -8.81
CA PHE A 327 1.38 -2.15 -9.55
C PHE A 327 1.36 -3.58 -8.95
N TYR A 328 0.16 -4.02 -8.60
CA TYR A 328 -0.14 -5.33 -8.02
C TYR A 328 -1.31 -5.97 -8.74
N THR A 329 -1.36 -7.29 -8.64
CA THR A 329 -2.56 -8.08 -8.89
C THR A 329 -2.55 -9.31 -8.00
N VAL A 330 -3.72 -9.83 -7.70
CA VAL A 330 -3.90 -11.16 -7.10
C VAL A 330 -4.30 -12.10 -8.22
N ILE A 331 -3.62 -13.24 -8.29
CA ILE A 331 -3.87 -14.28 -9.30
C ILE A 331 -4.44 -15.54 -8.65
N ASP A 332 -5.34 -16.22 -9.33
CA ASP A 332 -5.82 -17.55 -8.98
C ASP A 332 -4.95 -18.62 -9.64
N LEU A 333 -4.57 -19.63 -8.89
CA LEU A 333 -3.62 -20.67 -9.27
C LEU A 333 -4.22 -22.06 -9.05
N PRO A 334 -3.88 -23.05 -9.92
CA PRO A 334 -4.33 -24.45 -9.76
C PRO A 334 -3.48 -25.19 -8.71
N ILE A 335 -3.51 -24.74 -7.46
CA ILE A 335 -2.69 -25.27 -6.35
C ILE A 335 -3.56 -25.63 -5.15
N ASP A 336 -3.07 -26.49 -4.28
CA ASP A 336 -3.73 -26.91 -3.04
C ASP A 336 -3.63 -25.83 -1.93
N ASP A 337 -2.49 -25.15 -1.85
CA ASP A 337 -2.18 -24.18 -0.79
C ASP A 337 -1.12 -23.19 -1.22
N SER A 338 -1.43 -21.90 -1.17
CA SER A 338 -0.53 -20.86 -1.65
C SER A 338 0.70 -20.65 -0.78
N ASP A 339 0.62 -20.89 0.53
CA ASP A 339 1.79 -20.82 1.41
C ASP A 339 2.79 -21.92 1.09
N LYS A 340 2.30 -23.16 0.94
CA LYS A 340 3.12 -24.30 0.56
C LYS A 340 3.74 -24.11 -0.82
N PHE A 341 2.95 -23.68 -1.79
CA PHE A 341 3.44 -23.44 -3.15
C PHE A 341 4.51 -22.36 -3.20
N CYS A 342 4.27 -21.21 -2.57
CA CYS A 342 5.23 -20.11 -2.56
C CYS A 342 6.53 -20.47 -1.82
N GLN A 343 6.47 -21.29 -0.77
CA GLN A 343 7.66 -21.81 -0.11
C GLN A 343 8.38 -22.84 -0.99
N TRP A 344 7.65 -23.79 -1.57
CA TRP A 344 8.21 -24.83 -2.45
C TRP A 344 8.94 -24.24 -3.65
N LEU A 345 8.44 -23.15 -4.25
CA LEU A 345 9.14 -22.42 -5.31
C LEU A 345 10.57 -22.03 -4.91
N LEU A 346 10.81 -21.72 -3.65
CA LEU A 346 12.10 -21.25 -3.14
C LEU A 346 12.99 -22.38 -2.59
N THR A 347 12.38 -23.48 -2.15
CA THR A 347 13.11 -24.60 -1.51
C THR A 347 13.46 -25.72 -2.47
N ASP A 348 12.52 -26.12 -3.33
CA ASP A 348 12.56 -27.38 -4.08
C ASP A 348 12.55 -27.17 -5.60
N PHE A 349 12.11 -26.01 -6.09
CA PHE A 349 11.97 -25.74 -7.52
C PHE A 349 13.15 -24.93 -8.08
N ASN A 350 13.53 -25.31 -9.30
CA ASN A 350 14.55 -24.60 -10.09
C ASN A 350 14.28 -24.86 -11.58
N TYR A 351 14.18 -23.79 -12.36
CA TYR A 351 14.11 -23.85 -13.81
C TYR A 351 15.26 -23.05 -14.44
N ASN A 352 16.20 -23.76 -15.08
CA ASN A 352 17.39 -23.15 -15.70
C ASN A 352 18.20 -22.22 -14.75
N GLY A 353 18.36 -22.61 -13.49
CA GLY A 353 19.10 -21.82 -12.50
C GLY A 353 18.30 -20.66 -11.89
N ALA A 354 16.98 -20.61 -12.10
CA ALA A 354 16.12 -19.53 -11.60
C ALA A 354 14.83 -20.05 -10.95
N THR A 355 14.24 -19.23 -10.10
CA THR A 355 12.92 -19.42 -9.50
C THR A 355 12.20 -18.08 -9.31
N VAL A 356 10.95 -18.10 -8.85
CA VAL A 356 10.14 -16.92 -8.61
C VAL A 356 9.64 -16.86 -7.16
N MET A 357 9.68 -15.69 -6.56
CA MET A 357 9.12 -15.42 -5.23
C MET A 357 7.82 -14.65 -5.35
N LEU A 358 6.72 -15.26 -4.94
CA LEU A 358 5.38 -14.66 -4.87
C LEU A 358 5.03 -14.33 -3.41
N ALA A 359 3.98 -13.56 -3.18
CA ALA A 359 3.40 -13.39 -1.85
C ALA A 359 2.13 -14.25 -1.75
N PRO A 360 2.08 -15.26 -0.86
CA PRO A 360 0.88 -16.07 -0.67
C PRO A 360 -0.27 -15.20 -0.21
N ALA A 361 -1.48 -15.44 -0.76
CA ALA A 361 -2.60 -14.53 -0.52
C ALA A 361 -3.36 -14.78 0.79
N THR A 362 -3.09 -15.87 1.49
CA THR A 362 -3.72 -16.20 2.78
C THR A 362 -3.69 -15.08 3.80
N GLY A 363 -2.59 -14.31 3.86
CA GLY A 363 -2.43 -13.21 4.82
C GLY A 363 -3.05 -11.88 4.39
N PHE A 364 -3.72 -11.80 3.22
CA PHE A 364 -4.46 -10.61 2.77
C PHE A 364 -5.96 -10.70 3.07
N TYR A 365 -6.41 -11.80 3.66
CA TYR A 365 -7.77 -12.10 4.07
C TYR A 365 -7.85 -12.35 5.57
N GLU A 366 -8.99 -12.03 6.18
CA GLU A 366 -9.26 -12.42 7.58
C GLU A 366 -9.43 -13.93 7.69
N ASP A 367 -10.17 -14.54 6.75
CA ASP A 367 -10.21 -15.99 6.58
C ASP A 367 -9.15 -16.44 5.56
N PRO A 368 -8.06 -17.09 6.00
CA PRO A 368 -6.98 -17.54 5.12
C PRO A 368 -7.43 -18.50 4.00
N GLU A 369 -8.52 -19.25 4.20
CA GLU A 369 -9.04 -20.19 3.19
C GLU A 369 -9.45 -19.47 1.88
N ARG A 370 -9.83 -18.21 1.95
CA ARG A 370 -10.17 -17.39 0.77
C ARG A 370 -8.96 -17.13 -0.12
N GLY A 371 -7.79 -16.99 0.47
CA GLY A 371 -6.51 -16.77 -0.24
C GLY A 371 -5.76 -18.06 -0.59
N ARG A 372 -6.30 -19.23 -0.25
CA ARG A 372 -5.59 -20.52 -0.32
C ARG A 372 -5.11 -20.90 -1.72
N HIS A 373 -5.85 -20.51 -2.75
CA HIS A 373 -5.51 -20.77 -4.15
C HIS A 373 -4.96 -19.52 -4.86
N GLN A 374 -4.63 -18.48 -4.12
CA GLN A 374 -4.28 -17.17 -4.66
C GLN A 374 -2.87 -16.75 -4.23
N ALA A 375 -2.22 -15.95 -5.09
CA ALA A 375 -0.97 -15.28 -4.75
C ALA A 375 -1.00 -13.84 -5.26
N ARG A 376 -0.40 -12.91 -4.50
CA ARG A 376 -0.17 -11.55 -5.00
C ARG A 376 1.11 -11.51 -5.81
N ILE A 377 1.03 -10.87 -6.97
CA ILE A 377 2.16 -10.53 -7.84
C ILE A 377 2.33 -9.02 -7.88
N THR A 378 3.57 -8.57 -7.90
CA THR A 378 3.94 -7.19 -8.27
C THR A 378 4.60 -7.18 -9.63
N TYR A 379 4.51 -6.09 -10.37
CA TYR A 379 5.22 -5.93 -11.63
C TYR A 379 6.26 -4.78 -11.56
N CYS A 380 7.02 -4.77 -10.43
CA CYS A 380 8.05 -3.78 -10.12
C CYS A 380 9.46 -4.24 -10.56
N ILE A 381 9.59 -5.06 -11.60
CA ILE A 381 10.84 -5.46 -12.25
C ILE A 381 10.71 -5.26 -13.77
N CYS A 382 11.82 -5.26 -14.49
CA CYS A 382 11.81 -5.02 -15.94
C CYS A 382 11.02 -6.08 -16.71
N ILE A 383 10.58 -5.73 -17.92
CA ILE A 383 9.72 -6.58 -18.77
C ILE A 383 10.36 -7.95 -19.08
N ASP A 384 11.67 -8.00 -19.29
CA ASP A 384 12.35 -9.27 -19.62
C ASP A 384 12.40 -10.20 -18.42
N ASP A 385 12.64 -9.66 -17.21
CA ASP A 385 12.58 -10.43 -15.97
C ASP A 385 11.13 -10.87 -15.66
N LEU A 386 10.12 -10.04 -15.97
CA LEU A 386 8.71 -10.45 -15.84
C LEU A 386 8.37 -11.64 -16.73
N LYS A 387 8.80 -11.62 -17.99
CA LYS A 387 8.60 -12.75 -18.93
C LYS A 387 9.30 -14.01 -18.43
N ALA A 388 10.53 -13.88 -17.93
CA ALA A 388 11.29 -15.01 -17.38
C ALA A 388 10.62 -15.55 -16.10
N ALA A 389 10.15 -14.68 -15.22
CA ALA A 389 9.42 -15.07 -14.01
C ALA A 389 8.11 -15.81 -14.33
N ILE A 390 7.33 -15.33 -15.31
CA ILE A 390 6.12 -16.01 -15.78
C ILE A 390 6.47 -17.40 -16.33
N LYS A 391 7.58 -17.53 -17.10
CA LYS A 391 8.03 -18.82 -17.59
C LYS A 391 8.42 -19.76 -16.47
N CYS A 392 9.13 -19.28 -15.44
CA CYS A 392 9.39 -20.06 -14.22
C CYS A 392 8.11 -20.52 -13.55
N LEU A 393 7.09 -19.64 -13.42
CA LEU A 393 5.79 -19.98 -12.83
C LEU A 393 5.06 -21.06 -13.64
N GLU A 394 5.05 -20.94 -14.98
CA GLU A 394 4.47 -21.93 -15.89
C GLU A 394 5.10 -23.32 -15.68
N GLU A 395 6.44 -23.39 -15.70
CA GLU A 395 7.16 -24.66 -15.53
C GLU A 395 7.01 -25.22 -14.11
N ALA A 396 6.97 -24.36 -13.09
CA ALA A 396 6.72 -24.76 -11.72
C ALA A 396 5.35 -25.45 -11.56
N LEU A 397 4.30 -24.87 -12.15
CA LEU A 397 2.96 -25.43 -12.07
C LEU A 397 2.81 -26.78 -12.79
N LYS A 398 3.69 -27.11 -13.76
CA LYS A 398 3.69 -28.44 -14.41
C LYS A 398 4.18 -29.54 -13.50
N VAL A 399 5.05 -29.21 -12.52
CA VAL A 399 5.74 -30.21 -11.68
C VAL A 399 5.41 -30.07 -10.19
N TYR A 400 4.62 -29.08 -9.81
CA TYR A 400 4.21 -28.90 -8.40
C TYR A 400 3.35 -30.09 -7.91
N PRO A 401 3.75 -30.78 -6.79
CA PRO A 401 3.04 -31.95 -6.31
C PRO A 401 1.59 -31.68 -5.86
N GLY A 402 1.31 -30.44 -5.43
CA GLY A 402 -0.01 -30.00 -4.95
C GLY A 402 -0.88 -29.36 -6.03
N ARG A 403 -0.61 -29.60 -7.32
CA ARG A 403 -1.46 -29.10 -8.41
C ARG A 403 -2.85 -29.75 -8.38
N THR A 404 -3.91 -28.94 -8.47
CA THR A 404 -5.30 -29.40 -8.29
C THR A 404 -6.11 -29.49 -9.58
N ARG A 405 -5.73 -28.82 -10.67
CA ARG A 405 -6.47 -28.74 -11.96
C ARG A 405 -5.55 -28.44 -13.17
#